data_60210ce5ceed85afc3d78edf08903ad4
#
_entry.id   60210ce5ceed85afc3d78edf08903ad4
#
_cell.length_a   1.000
_cell.length_b   1.000
_cell.length_c   1.000
_cell.angle_alpha   90.00
_cell.angle_beta   90.00
_cell.angle_gamma   90.00
#
_symmetry.space_group_name_H-M   'P 1'
#
loop_
_entity.id
_entity.type
_entity.pdbx_description
1 polymer ?
#
loop_
_entity_poly.entity_id
_entity_poly.type
_entity_poly.pdbx_seq_one_letter_code
_entity_poly.pdbx_strand_id
1 'polypeptide(L)'
;HARLFQCGAFRLPRRAAAIRYHCAMTNADPQELAKFSELAHLWWDPDSEFRPLHRINPLRLDWIDGSAHLAGKRVLDVGCGGGILSESMARRGARVLGIDLAVKPLRVAELHALEAGTQAVEYREVAVETLAGERPETFDVVTCMEMLEHVPDPASIVQACGRLAKPGGWLFFSTINRNPKAFAFAIVGAEHLLRLLPKGTHEYAKFIRPSELAGWCRSAGLELAATRGMQYNPLTERYWLSADTSVNYLFACRKPA
;
A
#
# COMPACT_ATOMS: atom_id res chain seq x y z
N HIS A 1 -50.07 -4.38 64.50
CA HIS A 1 -48.63 -4.80 64.49
C HIS A 1 -48.08 -4.64 63.07
N ALA A 2 -47.54 -3.43 62.79
CA ALA A 2 -46.85 -3.16 61.52
C ALA A 2 -45.31 -3.29 61.77
N ARG A 3 -44.65 -4.17 61.07
CA ARG A 3 -43.17 -4.26 61.01
C ARG A 3 -42.69 -3.50 59.79
N LEU A 4 -41.95 -2.44 60.03
CA LEU A 4 -41.20 -1.68 59.07
C LEU A 4 -39.97 -2.50 58.61
N PHE A 5 -39.86 -2.78 57.30
CA PHE A 5 -38.64 -3.28 56.71
C PHE A 5 -37.76 -2.09 56.30
N GLN A 6 -36.59 -2.00 56.93
CA GLN A 6 -35.54 -1.08 56.52
C GLN A 6 -34.86 -1.58 55.23
N CYS A 7 -34.96 -0.76 54.19
CA CYS A 7 -34.26 -1.01 52.93
C CYS A 7 -32.86 -0.48 53.02
N GLY A 8 -31.86 -1.36 53.12
CA GLY A 8 -30.45 -1.05 53.12
C GLY A 8 -29.98 -0.52 51.77
N ALA A 9 -29.43 0.68 51.74
CA ALA A 9 -28.83 1.29 50.55
C ALA A 9 -27.52 0.59 50.19
N PHE A 10 -27.53 -0.17 49.10
CA PHE A 10 -26.34 -0.70 48.45
C PHE A 10 -25.59 0.45 47.73
N ARG A 11 -24.47 0.91 48.26
CA ARG A 11 -23.56 1.82 47.57
C ARG A 11 -22.75 1.05 46.54
N LEU A 12 -23.01 1.28 45.23
CA LEU A 12 -22.16 0.84 44.14
C LEU A 12 -20.86 1.67 44.12
N PRO A 13 -19.70 1.07 43.91
CA PRO A 13 -18.44 1.80 43.83
C PRO A 13 -18.39 2.58 42.51
N ARG A 14 -18.33 3.92 42.60
CA ARG A 14 -18.00 4.79 41.47
C ARG A 14 -16.52 4.65 41.11
N ARG A 15 -16.20 3.77 40.22
CA ARG A 15 -15.00 3.85 39.37
C ARG A 15 -15.39 3.43 37.95
N ALA A 16 -16.09 4.32 37.24
CA ALA A 16 -16.09 4.30 35.78
C ALA A 16 -14.69 4.78 35.36
N ALA A 17 -13.81 3.83 35.07
CA ALA A 17 -12.61 4.10 34.29
C ALA A 17 -13.12 4.58 32.92
N ALA A 18 -12.96 5.87 32.65
CA ALA A 18 -13.18 6.43 31.32
C ALA A 18 -12.15 5.74 30.40
N ILE A 19 -12.60 4.71 29.68
CA ILE A 19 -11.89 4.20 28.54
C ILE A 19 -11.86 5.36 27.54
N ARG A 20 -10.75 6.11 27.55
CA ARG A 20 -10.43 7.04 26.47
C ARG A 20 -10.23 6.18 25.23
N TYR A 21 -11.28 6.02 24.43
CA TYR A 21 -11.10 5.66 23.04
C TYR A 21 -10.26 6.78 22.43
N HIS A 22 -8.96 6.57 22.37
CA HIS A 22 -8.16 7.26 21.37
C HIS A 22 -8.72 6.76 20.04
N CYS A 23 -9.59 7.57 19.44
CA CYS A 23 -9.83 7.49 18.03
C CYS A 23 -8.48 7.83 17.38
N ALA A 24 -7.63 6.83 17.22
CA ALA A 24 -6.44 6.95 16.41
C ALA A 24 -6.99 7.31 15.03
N MET A 25 -6.78 8.56 14.61
CA MET A 25 -7.15 9.00 13.26
C MET A 25 -6.41 8.05 12.33
N THR A 26 -7.18 7.31 11.54
CA THR A 26 -6.64 6.39 10.56
C THR A 26 -5.76 7.21 9.60
N ASN A 27 -4.54 6.74 9.31
CA ASN A 27 -3.62 7.39 8.38
C ASN A 27 -4.12 7.19 6.94
N ALA A 28 -5.26 7.79 6.65
CA ALA A 28 -5.96 7.69 5.36
C ALA A 28 -6.62 9.02 5.04
N ASP A 29 -6.56 9.41 3.77
CA ASP A 29 -7.29 10.55 3.22
C ASP A 29 -8.67 10.06 2.73
N PRO A 30 -9.80 10.50 3.34
CA PRO A 30 -11.13 10.08 2.94
C PRO A 30 -11.46 10.40 1.47
N GLN A 31 -10.89 11.46 0.91
CA GLN A 31 -11.11 11.85 -0.49
C GLN A 31 -10.41 10.88 -1.44
N GLU A 32 -9.18 10.46 -1.12
CA GLU A 32 -8.46 9.44 -1.88
C GLU A 32 -9.20 8.09 -1.83
N LEU A 33 -9.65 7.65 -0.65
CA LEU A 33 -10.44 6.42 -0.52
C LEU A 33 -11.74 6.46 -1.34
N ALA A 34 -12.46 7.60 -1.34
CA ALA A 34 -13.67 7.78 -2.14
C ALA A 34 -13.37 7.69 -3.65
N LYS A 35 -12.32 8.36 -4.12
CA LYS A 35 -11.88 8.35 -5.51
C LYS A 35 -11.57 6.94 -6.03
N PHE A 36 -10.75 6.17 -5.31
CA PHE A 36 -10.47 4.79 -5.68
C PHE A 36 -11.72 3.90 -5.61
N SER A 37 -12.62 4.17 -4.66
CA SER A 37 -13.88 3.44 -4.54
C SER A 37 -14.84 3.68 -5.70
N GLU A 38 -14.87 4.88 -6.28
CA GLU A 38 -15.70 5.20 -7.45
C GLU A 38 -15.23 4.48 -8.70
N LEU A 39 -13.91 4.33 -8.88
CA LEU A 39 -13.29 3.69 -10.04
C LEU A 39 -13.12 2.17 -9.86
N ALA A 40 -13.49 1.59 -8.73
CA ALA A 40 -13.20 0.19 -8.40
C ALA A 40 -13.67 -0.81 -9.47
N HIS A 41 -14.81 -0.59 -10.11
CA HIS A 41 -15.38 -1.45 -11.15
C HIS A 41 -14.56 -1.52 -12.43
N LEU A 42 -13.62 -0.57 -12.63
CA LEU A 42 -12.74 -0.52 -13.81
C LEU A 42 -11.35 -1.14 -13.54
N TRP A 43 -11.10 -1.65 -12.33
CA TRP A 43 -9.74 -2.02 -11.90
C TRP A 43 -9.08 -3.07 -12.78
N TRP A 44 -9.85 -4.03 -13.27
CA TRP A 44 -9.35 -5.12 -14.12
C TRP A 44 -9.59 -4.91 -15.62
N ASP A 45 -10.14 -3.76 -16.01
CA ASP A 45 -10.22 -3.37 -17.42
C ASP A 45 -8.86 -2.80 -17.87
N PRO A 46 -8.12 -3.50 -18.75
CA PRO A 46 -6.78 -3.08 -19.19
C PRO A 46 -6.80 -1.82 -20.06
N ASP A 47 -7.96 -1.37 -20.51
CA ASP A 47 -8.14 -0.16 -21.34
C ASP A 47 -8.69 1.03 -20.54
N SER A 48 -8.97 0.83 -19.25
CA SER A 48 -9.45 1.86 -18.31
C SER A 48 -8.33 2.80 -17.82
N GLU A 49 -8.68 3.65 -16.87
CA GLU A 49 -7.74 4.52 -16.14
C GLU A 49 -6.64 3.72 -15.39
N PHE A 50 -6.87 2.43 -15.12
CA PHE A 50 -5.87 1.54 -14.51
C PHE A 50 -4.93 0.87 -15.51
N ARG A 51 -5.06 1.15 -16.82
CA ARG A 51 -4.14 0.65 -17.87
C ARG A 51 -2.66 0.83 -17.53
N PRO A 52 -2.19 1.98 -16.97
CA PRO A 52 -0.80 2.12 -16.59
C PRO A 52 -0.36 1.08 -15.56
N LEU A 53 -1.20 0.76 -14.56
CA LEU A 53 -0.88 -0.25 -13.54
C LEU A 53 -0.74 -1.65 -14.16
N HIS A 54 -1.61 -2.02 -15.10
CA HIS A 54 -1.49 -3.28 -15.82
C HIS A 54 -0.19 -3.38 -16.62
N ARG A 55 0.20 -2.29 -17.28
CA ARG A 55 1.41 -2.25 -18.12
C ARG A 55 2.72 -2.26 -17.33
N ILE A 56 2.76 -1.61 -16.16
CA ILE A 56 3.97 -1.60 -15.31
C ILE A 56 4.07 -2.85 -14.42
N ASN A 57 2.96 -3.55 -14.18
CA ASN A 57 2.91 -4.69 -13.27
C ASN A 57 3.93 -5.80 -13.58
N PRO A 58 4.13 -6.25 -14.84
CA PRO A 58 5.15 -7.25 -15.16
C PRO A 58 6.56 -6.80 -14.76
N LEU A 59 6.93 -5.54 -14.98
CA LEU A 59 8.24 -4.99 -14.64
C LEU A 59 8.47 -4.98 -13.13
N ARG A 60 7.45 -4.58 -12.36
CA ARG A 60 7.50 -4.59 -10.89
C ARG A 60 7.62 -6.01 -10.37
N LEU A 61 6.76 -6.91 -10.87
CA LEU A 61 6.75 -8.31 -10.48
C LEU A 61 8.10 -8.99 -10.74
N ASP A 62 8.66 -8.83 -11.93
CA ASP A 62 9.94 -9.45 -12.32
C ASP A 62 11.11 -8.91 -11.46
N TRP A 63 11.08 -7.61 -11.13
CA TRP A 63 12.09 -7.03 -10.26
C TRP A 63 11.98 -7.51 -8.81
N ILE A 64 10.76 -7.61 -8.27
CA ILE A 64 10.48 -8.15 -6.93
C ILE A 64 10.89 -9.62 -6.87
N ASP A 65 10.43 -10.42 -7.82
CA ASP A 65 10.72 -11.87 -7.85
C ASP A 65 12.21 -12.17 -8.05
N GLY A 66 12.87 -11.42 -8.94
CA GLY A 66 14.32 -11.52 -9.16
C GLY A 66 15.16 -11.18 -7.92
N SER A 67 14.62 -10.35 -7.00
CA SER A 67 15.31 -9.98 -5.76
C SER A 67 14.96 -10.90 -4.59
N ALA A 68 13.68 -11.25 -4.44
CA ALA A 68 13.15 -11.89 -3.23
C ALA A 68 12.84 -13.39 -3.40
N HIS A 69 12.77 -13.90 -4.64
CA HIS A 69 12.37 -15.29 -4.96
C HIS A 69 11.03 -15.65 -4.29
N LEU A 70 9.92 -15.21 -4.89
CA LEU A 70 8.58 -15.21 -4.31
C LEU A 70 8.03 -16.61 -4.00
N ALA A 71 8.47 -17.65 -4.70
CA ALA A 71 7.94 -19.00 -4.51
C ALA A 71 8.06 -19.48 -3.06
N GLY A 72 6.92 -19.84 -2.45
CA GLY A 72 6.82 -20.30 -1.06
C GLY A 72 6.89 -19.19 0.00
N LYS A 73 7.12 -17.92 -0.38
CA LYS A 73 7.21 -16.78 0.54
C LYS A 73 5.85 -16.32 1.04
N ARG A 74 5.82 -15.81 2.27
CA ARG A 74 4.69 -15.06 2.81
C ARG A 74 4.87 -13.60 2.45
N VAL A 75 3.95 -13.08 1.66
CA VAL A 75 4.00 -11.71 1.13
C VAL A 75 2.86 -10.88 1.69
N LEU A 76 3.14 -9.64 2.07
CA LEU A 76 2.15 -8.61 2.36
C LEU A 76 2.17 -7.57 1.24
N ASP A 77 1.01 -7.27 0.66
CA ASP A 77 0.83 -6.20 -0.32
C ASP A 77 0.00 -5.07 0.32
N VAL A 78 0.64 -3.95 0.62
CA VAL A 78 0.06 -2.80 1.34
C VAL A 78 -0.45 -1.77 0.34
N GLY A 79 -1.74 -1.41 0.48
CA GLY A 79 -2.43 -0.58 -0.52
C GLY A 79 -2.65 -1.38 -1.81
N CYS A 80 -3.13 -2.63 -1.67
CA CYS A 80 -3.23 -3.56 -2.79
C CYS A 80 -4.29 -3.19 -3.84
N GLY A 81 -5.20 -2.25 -3.51
CA GLY A 81 -6.30 -1.85 -4.37
C GLY A 81 -7.13 -3.04 -4.87
N GLY A 82 -7.33 -3.13 -6.18
CA GLY A 82 -8.04 -4.25 -6.81
C GLY A 82 -7.21 -5.51 -7.06
N GLY A 83 -5.99 -5.63 -6.48
CA GLY A 83 -5.26 -6.89 -6.38
C GLY A 83 -4.36 -7.27 -7.55
N ILE A 84 -4.09 -6.40 -8.52
CA ILE A 84 -3.29 -6.71 -9.73
C ILE A 84 -1.91 -7.30 -9.36
N LEU A 85 -1.17 -6.65 -8.45
CA LEU A 85 0.15 -7.13 -8.03
C LEU A 85 0.02 -8.34 -7.09
N SER A 86 -0.91 -8.30 -6.15
CA SER A 86 -1.17 -9.39 -5.21
C SER A 86 -1.40 -10.72 -5.92
N GLU A 87 -2.31 -10.78 -6.91
CA GLU A 87 -2.56 -11.99 -7.69
C GLU A 87 -1.36 -12.40 -8.53
N SER A 88 -0.64 -11.45 -9.09
CA SER A 88 0.56 -11.73 -9.89
C SER A 88 1.66 -12.38 -9.05
N MET A 89 1.85 -11.92 -7.80
CA MET A 89 2.78 -12.54 -6.84
C MET A 89 2.31 -13.94 -6.40
N ALA A 90 1.00 -14.11 -6.20
CA ALA A 90 0.43 -15.43 -5.88
C ALA A 90 0.65 -16.44 -7.03
N ARG A 91 0.51 -16.02 -8.28
CA ARG A 91 0.82 -16.84 -9.47
C ARG A 91 2.32 -17.20 -9.61
N ARG A 92 3.21 -16.44 -8.96
CA ARG A 92 4.64 -16.79 -8.80
C ARG A 92 4.90 -17.73 -7.61
N GLY A 93 3.85 -18.26 -6.98
CA GLY A 93 3.95 -19.23 -5.90
C GLY A 93 4.08 -18.62 -4.50
N ALA A 94 3.85 -17.32 -4.33
CA ALA A 94 3.77 -16.67 -3.03
C ALA A 94 2.43 -16.98 -2.33
N ARG A 95 2.42 -16.86 -0.99
CA ARG A 95 1.20 -16.76 -0.18
C ARG A 95 1.01 -15.30 0.18
N VAL A 96 0.01 -14.66 -0.42
CA VAL A 96 -0.15 -13.21 -0.38
C VAL A 96 -1.30 -12.82 0.55
N LEU A 97 -1.07 -11.83 1.41
CA LEU A 97 -2.10 -11.04 2.08
C LEU A 97 -2.10 -9.65 1.44
N GLY A 98 -3.17 -9.29 0.74
CA GLY A 98 -3.41 -7.92 0.29
C GLY A 98 -4.20 -7.15 1.33
N ILE A 99 -3.77 -5.93 1.65
CA ILE A 99 -4.52 -5.04 2.55
C ILE A 99 -4.76 -3.68 1.92
N ASP A 100 -5.94 -3.14 2.17
CA ASP A 100 -6.33 -1.79 1.76
C ASP A 100 -7.39 -1.26 2.72
N LEU A 101 -7.64 0.05 2.71
CA LEU A 101 -8.74 0.69 3.43
C LEU A 101 -9.93 1.01 2.53
N ALA A 102 -9.76 0.95 1.20
CA ALA A 102 -10.82 1.12 0.23
C ALA A 102 -11.58 -0.20 0.03
N VAL A 103 -12.76 -0.31 0.64
CA VAL A 103 -13.57 -1.54 0.65
C VAL A 103 -13.95 -2.01 -0.76
N LYS A 104 -14.35 -1.10 -1.65
CA LYS A 104 -14.82 -1.48 -3.00
C LYS A 104 -13.70 -2.10 -3.85
N PRO A 105 -12.48 -1.53 -3.95
CA PRO A 105 -11.36 -2.20 -4.61
C PRO A 105 -11.06 -3.59 -4.04
N LEU A 106 -11.07 -3.75 -2.70
CA LEU A 106 -10.88 -5.06 -2.07
C LEU A 106 -11.93 -6.08 -2.51
N ARG A 107 -13.20 -5.68 -2.60
CA ARG A 107 -14.28 -6.58 -3.09
C ARG A 107 -14.06 -6.98 -4.55
N VAL A 108 -13.58 -6.05 -5.37
CA VAL A 108 -13.20 -6.36 -6.76
C VAL A 108 -12.02 -7.33 -6.81
N ALA A 109 -11.01 -7.14 -5.95
CA ALA A 109 -9.86 -8.04 -5.83
C ALA A 109 -10.30 -9.46 -5.40
N GLU A 110 -11.15 -9.58 -4.37
CA GLU A 110 -11.70 -10.86 -3.90
C GLU A 110 -12.45 -11.59 -5.03
N LEU A 111 -13.33 -10.87 -5.73
CA LEU A 111 -14.13 -11.45 -6.81
C LEU A 111 -13.26 -11.93 -7.97
N HIS A 112 -12.32 -11.07 -8.41
CA HIS A 112 -11.42 -11.42 -9.52
C HIS A 112 -10.53 -12.61 -9.18
N ALA A 113 -9.98 -12.67 -7.94
CA ALA A 113 -9.17 -13.81 -7.50
C ALA A 113 -9.98 -15.12 -7.50
N LEU A 114 -11.26 -15.06 -7.09
CA LEU A 114 -12.17 -16.20 -7.12
C LEU A 114 -12.43 -16.65 -8.57
N GLU A 115 -12.76 -15.74 -9.47
CA GLU A 115 -13.02 -16.01 -10.89
C GLU A 115 -11.79 -16.57 -11.62
N ALA A 116 -10.61 -16.00 -11.30
CA ALA A 116 -9.33 -16.43 -11.85
C ALA A 116 -8.76 -17.71 -11.22
N GLY A 117 -9.41 -18.25 -10.17
CA GLY A 117 -8.94 -19.44 -9.45
C GLY A 117 -7.64 -19.21 -8.67
N THR A 118 -7.31 -17.99 -8.30
CA THR A 118 -6.07 -17.65 -7.57
C THR A 118 -6.27 -17.87 -6.06
N GLN A 119 -6.03 -19.10 -5.58
CA GLN A 119 -6.31 -19.49 -4.19
C GLN A 119 -5.27 -19.03 -3.16
N ALA A 120 -4.07 -18.64 -3.58
CA ALA A 120 -2.97 -18.29 -2.68
C ALA A 120 -2.95 -16.80 -2.29
N VAL A 121 -4.06 -16.08 -2.47
CA VAL A 121 -4.21 -14.69 -2.07
C VAL A 121 -5.43 -14.52 -1.17
N GLU A 122 -5.23 -13.75 -0.09
CA GLU A 122 -6.29 -13.31 0.83
C GLU A 122 -6.30 -11.79 0.84
N TYR A 123 -7.49 -11.20 1.04
CA TYR A 123 -7.64 -9.75 1.15
C TYR A 123 -8.26 -9.37 2.49
N ARG A 124 -7.81 -8.23 3.06
CA ARG A 124 -8.31 -7.75 4.35
C ARG A 124 -8.38 -6.22 4.39
N GLU A 125 -9.53 -5.69 4.83
CA GLU A 125 -9.68 -4.28 5.18
C GLU A 125 -9.03 -4.02 6.54
N VAL A 126 -7.82 -3.47 6.53
CA VAL A 126 -7.07 -3.12 7.75
C VAL A 126 -5.99 -2.10 7.45
N ALA A 127 -5.77 -1.16 8.36
CA ALA A 127 -4.62 -0.26 8.30
C ALA A 127 -3.33 -1.03 8.58
N VAL A 128 -2.26 -0.72 7.84
CA VAL A 128 -0.97 -1.40 7.99
C VAL A 128 -0.39 -1.22 9.39
N GLU A 129 -0.62 -0.07 10.03
CA GLU A 129 -0.18 0.22 11.41
C GLU A 129 -0.87 -0.71 12.42
N THR A 130 -2.17 -0.97 12.21
CA THR A 130 -2.93 -1.93 13.04
C THR A 130 -2.39 -3.34 12.85
N LEU A 131 -2.21 -3.76 11.60
CA LEU A 131 -1.65 -5.07 11.29
C LEU A 131 -0.23 -5.25 11.86
N ALA A 132 0.58 -4.19 11.88
CA ALA A 132 1.92 -4.21 12.46
C ALA A 132 1.92 -4.45 13.98
N GLY A 133 0.85 -4.07 14.66
CA GLY A 133 0.62 -4.43 16.06
C GLY A 133 0.16 -5.87 16.25
N GLU A 134 -0.61 -6.41 15.31
CA GLU A 134 -1.16 -7.77 15.37
C GLU A 134 -0.16 -8.86 14.95
N ARG A 135 0.66 -8.59 13.94
CA ARG A 135 1.50 -9.59 13.24
C ARG A 135 2.93 -9.09 12.96
N PRO A 136 3.70 -8.64 13.97
CA PRO A 136 5.08 -8.21 13.75
C PRO A 136 5.91 -9.39 13.20
N GLU A 137 6.93 -9.07 12.40
CA GLU A 137 7.91 -10.02 11.85
C GLU A 137 7.31 -11.27 11.20
N THR A 138 6.22 -11.08 10.46
CA THR A 138 5.43 -12.20 9.90
C THR A 138 5.75 -12.48 8.44
N PHE A 139 6.13 -11.46 7.68
CA PHE A 139 6.24 -11.55 6.23
C PHE A 139 7.69 -11.62 5.75
N ASP A 140 7.95 -12.49 4.78
CA ASP A 140 9.26 -12.61 4.12
C ASP A 140 9.47 -11.45 3.14
N VAL A 141 8.37 -10.94 2.57
CA VAL A 141 8.36 -9.84 1.61
C VAL A 141 7.19 -8.89 1.95
N VAL A 142 7.44 -7.58 1.89
CA VAL A 142 6.41 -6.55 2.00
C VAL A 142 6.50 -5.65 0.78
N THR A 143 5.38 -5.43 0.09
CA THR A 143 5.25 -4.47 -1.01
C THR A 143 4.33 -3.33 -0.62
N CYS A 144 4.67 -2.10 -1.03
CA CYS A 144 3.86 -0.90 -0.89
C CYS A 144 4.13 -0.03 -2.12
N MET A 145 3.31 -0.24 -3.16
CA MET A 145 3.57 0.26 -4.50
C MET A 145 2.52 1.29 -4.89
N GLU A 146 2.95 2.50 -5.29
CA GLU A 146 2.08 3.62 -5.72
C GLU A 146 1.00 3.97 -4.66
N MET A 147 1.37 3.98 -3.38
CA MET A 147 0.42 4.23 -2.28
C MET A 147 0.87 5.37 -1.35
N LEU A 148 2.18 5.54 -1.17
CA LEU A 148 2.73 6.48 -0.19
C LEU A 148 2.34 7.94 -0.45
N GLU A 149 2.13 8.33 -1.70
CA GLU A 149 1.68 9.66 -2.12
C GLU A 149 0.19 9.94 -1.82
N HIS A 150 -0.58 8.92 -1.43
CA HIS A 150 -2.01 9.01 -1.16
C HIS A 150 -2.36 9.05 0.33
N VAL A 151 -1.36 9.02 1.21
CA VAL A 151 -1.57 9.01 2.67
C VAL A 151 -1.04 10.27 3.35
N PRO A 152 -1.66 10.71 4.47
CA PRO A 152 -1.20 11.87 5.22
C PRO A 152 0.20 11.72 5.83
N ASP A 153 0.56 10.54 6.32
CA ASP A 153 1.85 10.25 6.95
C ASP A 153 2.51 9.00 6.33
N PRO A 154 3.24 9.14 5.21
CA PRO A 154 3.95 8.03 4.59
C PRO A 154 5.08 7.44 5.46
N ALA A 155 5.65 8.23 6.39
CA ALA A 155 6.69 7.72 7.29
C ALA A 155 6.14 6.65 8.24
N SER A 156 4.93 6.83 8.76
CA SER A 156 4.22 5.83 9.59
C SER A 156 4.01 4.52 8.83
N ILE A 157 3.61 4.60 7.55
CA ILE A 157 3.45 3.42 6.69
C ILE A 157 4.77 2.65 6.55
N VAL A 158 5.88 3.36 6.23
CA VAL A 158 7.20 2.73 6.08
C VAL A 158 7.64 2.05 7.37
N GLN A 159 7.43 2.70 8.54
CA GLN A 159 7.72 2.10 9.84
C GLN A 159 6.89 0.84 10.10
N ALA A 160 5.58 0.87 9.80
CA ALA A 160 4.70 -0.27 9.96
C ALA A 160 5.14 -1.44 9.06
N CYS A 161 5.48 -1.17 7.78
CA CYS A 161 6.06 -2.16 6.86
C CYS A 161 7.34 -2.79 7.42
N GLY A 162 8.24 -1.98 7.98
CA GLY A 162 9.48 -2.46 8.62
C GLY A 162 9.22 -3.39 9.80
N ARG A 163 8.19 -3.10 10.63
CA ARG A 163 7.79 -3.98 11.74
C ARG A 163 7.20 -5.31 11.27
N LEU A 164 6.47 -5.30 10.17
CA LEU A 164 5.81 -6.49 9.60
C LEU A 164 6.78 -7.45 8.92
N ALA A 165 7.87 -6.94 8.36
CA ALA A 165 8.90 -7.74 7.72
C ALA A 165 9.71 -8.53 8.75
N LYS A 166 10.02 -9.79 8.44
CA LYS A 166 10.95 -10.60 9.23
C LYS A 166 12.36 -10.04 9.17
N PRO A 167 13.22 -10.33 10.17
CA PRO A 167 14.67 -10.17 10.00
C PRO A 167 15.14 -10.86 8.71
N GLY A 168 15.99 -10.20 7.91
CA GLY A 168 16.40 -10.66 6.59
C GLY A 168 15.34 -10.57 5.48
N GLY A 169 14.15 -10.04 5.77
CA GLY A 169 13.05 -9.86 4.82
C GLY A 169 13.28 -8.73 3.82
N TRP A 170 12.56 -8.78 2.69
CA TRP A 170 12.59 -7.75 1.66
C TRP A 170 11.41 -6.81 1.78
N LEU A 171 11.65 -5.53 1.48
CA LEU A 171 10.59 -4.52 1.36
C LEU A 171 10.76 -3.76 0.05
N PHE A 172 9.65 -3.58 -0.66
CA PHE A 172 9.62 -2.86 -1.93
C PHE A 172 8.65 -1.68 -1.83
N PHE A 173 9.13 -0.51 -2.24
CA PHE A 173 8.34 0.71 -2.29
C PHE A 173 8.41 1.31 -3.68
N SER A 174 7.34 1.93 -4.17
CA SER A 174 7.37 2.80 -5.34
C SER A 174 6.51 4.04 -5.13
N THR A 175 6.91 5.14 -5.74
CA THR A 175 6.19 6.41 -5.71
C THR A 175 6.76 7.38 -6.76
N ILE A 176 6.16 8.58 -6.85
CA ILE A 176 6.54 9.63 -7.79
C ILE A 176 7.49 10.61 -7.10
N ASN A 177 8.58 10.96 -7.81
CA ASN A 177 9.58 11.90 -7.31
C ASN A 177 9.08 13.33 -7.31
N ARG A 178 9.34 14.09 -6.24
CA ARG A 178 8.98 15.51 -6.14
C ARG A 178 10.04 16.41 -6.77
N ASN A 179 9.92 16.66 -8.08
CA ASN A 179 10.75 17.61 -8.83
C ASN A 179 9.99 18.16 -10.05
N PRO A 180 10.48 19.24 -10.71
CA PRO A 180 9.79 19.84 -11.86
C PRO A 180 9.61 18.90 -13.06
N LYS A 181 10.54 17.95 -13.29
CA LYS A 181 10.44 16.97 -14.37
C LYS A 181 9.28 16.02 -14.09
N ALA A 182 9.18 15.48 -12.87
CA ALA A 182 8.07 14.62 -12.47
C ALA A 182 6.72 15.33 -12.55
N PHE A 183 6.66 16.61 -12.14
CA PHE A 183 5.47 17.44 -12.32
C PHE A 183 5.05 17.53 -13.79
N ALA A 184 5.99 17.85 -14.67
CA ALA A 184 5.70 17.97 -16.10
C ALA A 184 5.23 16.64 -16.72
N PHE A 185 5.82 15.52 -16.34
CA PHE A 185 5.47 14.20 -16.89
C PHE A 185 4.23 13.58 -16.26
N ALA A 186 4.10 13.59 -14.93
CA ALA A 186 2.99 12.95 -14.23
C ALA A 186 1.69 13.76 -14.31
N ILE A 187 1.76 15.10 -14.11
CA ILE A 187 0.56 15.94 -14.07
C ILE A 187 0.26 16.50 -15.47
N VAL A 188 1.21 17.20 -16.08
CA VAL A 188 0.96 17.84 -17.38
C VAL A 188 0.90 16.81 -18.50
N GLY A 189 1.84 15.84 -18.52
CA GLY A 189 1.90 14.80 -19.53
C GLY A 189 0.79 13.77 -19.38
N ALA A 190 0.74 13.05 -18.27
CA ALA A 190 -0.16 11.92 -18.10
C ALA A 190 -1.63 12.34 -17.92
N GLU A 191 -1.90 13.39 -17.11
CA GLU A 191 -3.29 13.78 -16.81
C GLU A 191 -3.89 14.74 -17.86
N HIS A 192 -3.11 15.71 -18.37
CA HIS A 192 -3.65 16.77 -19.22
C HIS A 192 -3.44 16.53 -20.72
N LEU A 193 -2.24 16.09 -21.11
CA LEU A 193 -1.88 15.94 -22.53
C LEU A 193 -2.24 14.56 -23.09
N LEU A 194 -1.80 13.49 -22.41
CA LEU A 194 -1.98 12.12 -22.88
C LEU A 194 -3.27 11.47 -22.35
N ARG A 195 -3.91 12.08 -21.34
CA ARG A 195 -5.13 11.58 -20.70
C ARG A 195 -5.02 10.11 -20.27
N LEU A 196 -3.85 9.69 -19.85
CA LEU A 196 -3.59 8.34 -19.35
C LEU A 196 -4.18 8.12 -17.97
N LEU A 197 -4.39 9.20 -17.20
CA LEU A 197 -4.94 9.24 -15.86
C LEU A 197 -6.00 10.35 -15.75
N PRO A 198 -7.02 10.20 -14.88
CA PRO A 198 -7.97 11.26 -14.58
C PRO A 198 -7.28 12.53 -14.06
N LYS A 199 -7.84 13.69 -14.37
CA LYS A 199 -7.34 14.96 -13.84
C LYS A 199 -7.44 14.98 -12.32
N GLY A 200 -6.39 15.47 -11.63
CA GLY A 200 -6.33 15.51 -10.18
C GLY A 200 -6.01 14.16 -9.53
N THR A 201 -5.47 13.20 -10.30
CA THR A 201 -4.95 11.94 -9.75
C THR A 201 -3.78 12.20 -8.83
N HIS A 202 -2.94 13.19 -9.14
CA HIS A 202 -1.75 13.50 -8.38
C HIS A 202 -1.70 14.95 -7.91
N GLU A 203 -1.31 15.14 -6.65
CA GLU A 203 -0.99 16.43 -6.07
C GLU A 203 0.54 16.52 -5.90
N TYR A 204 1.18 17.49 -6.56
CA TYR A 204 2.63 17.66 -6.50
C TYR A 204 3.21 17.74 -5.08
N ALA A 205 2.45 18.34 -4.15
CA ALA A 205 2.86 18.46 -2.75
C ALA A 205 3.00 17.09 -2.05
N LYS A 206 2.26 16.08 -2.51
CA LYS A 206 2.27 14.72 -1.98
C LYS A 206 3.36 13.83 -2.60
N PHE A 207 4.05 14.29 -3.65
CA PHE A 207 5.17 13.56 -4.23
C PHE A 207 6.33 13.45 -3.25
N ILE A 208 7.10 12.37 -3.33
CA ILE A 208 8.10 12.00 -2.32
C ILE A 208 9.48 11.96 -2.98
N ARG A 209 10.44 12.71 -2.43
CA ARG A 209 11.82 12.64 -2.93
C ARG A 209 12.48 11.32 -2.52
N PRO A 210 13.36 10.73 -3.35
CA PRO A 210 14.12 9.54 -2.98
C PRO A 210 14.86 9.69 -1.65
N SER A 211 15.38 10.89 -1.33
CA SER A 211 16.06 11.17 -0.06
C SER A 211 15.13 11.11 1.16
N GLU A 212 13.86 11.51 1.01
CA GLU A 212 12.85 11.44 2.07
C GLU A 212 12.50 9.98 2.36
N LEU A 213 12.16 9.20 1.32
CA LEU A 213 11.87 7.77 1.47
C LEU A 213 13.07 7.01 2.05
N ALA A 214 14.29 7.30 1.58
CA ALA A 214 15.50 6.69 2.13
C ALA A 214 15.72 7.06 3.61
N GLY A 215 15.36 8.28 4.01
CA GLY A 215 15.36 8.71 5.41
C GLY A 215 14.40 7.90 6.27
N TRP A 216 13.16 7.73 5.81
CA TRP A 216 12.14 6.94 6.50
C TRP A 216 12.52 5.46 6.58
N CYS A 217 13.08 4.88 5.51
CA CYS A 217 13.59 3.51 5.52
C CYS A 217 14.67 3.34 6.60
N ARG A 218 15.67 4.24 6.65
CA ARG A 218 16.70 4.19 7.69
C ARG A 218 16.13 4.32 9.10
N SER A 219 15.17 5.22 9.30
CA SER A 219 14.50 5.40 10.60
C SER A 219 13.69 4.15 11.02
N ALA A 220 13.22 3.37 10.05
CA ALA A 220 12.56 2.08 10.25
C ALA A 220 13.54 0.91 10.42
N GLY A 221 14.86 1.17 10.47
CA GLY A 221 15.89 0.14 10.57
C GLY A 221 16.11 -0.68 9.30
N LEU A 222 15.76 -0.12 8.13
CA LEU A 222 15.88 -0.79 6.83
C LEU A 222 17.12 -0.30 6.07
N GLU A 223 17.77 -1.21 5.38
CA GLU A 223 18.90 -0.96 4.50
C GLU A 223 18.43 -0.90 3.04
N LEU A 224 18.77 0.19 2.33
CA LEU A 224 18.48 0.32 0.90
C LEU A 224 19.44 -0.58 0.10
N ALA A 225 18.91 -1.61 -0.53
CA ALA A 225 19.67 -2.58 -1.33
C ALA A 225 19.76 -2.18 -2.81
N ALA A 226 18.68 -1.64 -3.39
CA ALA A 226 18.66 -1.24 -4.79
C ALA A 226 17.63 -0.16 -5.06
N THR A 227 17.87 0.64 -6.10
CA THR A 227 16.96 1.65 -6.62
C THR A 227 16.84 1.51 -8.12
N ARG A 228 15.63 1.68 -8.66
CA ARG A 228 15.33 1.74 -10.09
C ARG A 228 14.36 2.88 -10.37
N GLY A 229 14.45 3.47 -11.56
CA GLY A 229 13.45 4.38 -12.09
C GLY A 229 12.55 3.64 -13.08
N MET A 230 11.27 4.01 -13.10
CA MET A 230 10.31 3.59 -14.11
C MET A 230 10.26 4.65 -15.20
N GLN A 231 10.56 4.27 -16.44
CA GLN A 231 10.52 5.14 -17.60
C GLN A 231 9.34 4.79 -18.49
N TYR A 232 8.86 5.78 -19.24
CA TYR A 232 7.78 5.64 -20.21
C TYR A 232 8.10 6.38 -21.50
N ASN A 233 7.90 5.74 -22.64
CA ASN A 233 7.97 6.39 -23.96
C ASN A 233 6.55 6.52 -24.53
N PRO A 234 6.02 7.75 -24.65
CA PRO A 234 4.66 7.99 -25.12
C PRO A 234 4.44 7.65 -26.61
N LEU A 235 5.51 7.61 -27.43
CA LEU A 235 5.40 7.26 -28.86
C LEU A 235 5.26 5.76 -29.07
N THR A 236 5.91 4.95 -28.24
CA THR A 236 5.87 3.47 -28.33
C THR A 236 4.99 2.85 -27.27
N GLU A 237 4.46 3.64 -26.35
CA GLU A 237 3.68 3.21 -25.17
C GLU A 237 4.39 2.15 -24.30
N ARG A 238 5.72 2.13 -24.30
CA ARG A 238 6.52 1.14 -23.56
C ARG A 238 7.01 1.71 -22.26
N TYR A 239 6.98 0.85 -21.24
CA TYR A 239 7.62 1.06 -19.94
C TYR A 239 8.87 0.22 -19.81
N TRP A 240 9.88 0.70 -19.07
CA TRP A 240 11.08 -0.07 -18.72
C TRP A 240 11.71 0.45 -17.43
N LEU A 241 12.50 -0.41 -16.76
CA LEU A 241 13.27 0.00 -15.60
C LEU A 241 14.66 0.52 -16.02
N SER A 242 15.13 1.57 -15.34
CA SER A 242 16.42 2.20 -15.59
C SER A 242 17.09 2.67 -14.29
N ALA A 243 18.24 3.32 -14.39
CA ALA A 243 18.88 4.00 -13.26
C ALA A 243 18.33 5.42 -13.02
N ASP A 244 17.58 6.01 -13.97
CA ASP A 244 17.01 7.36 -13.85
C ASP A 244 15.76 7.37 -12.98
N THR A 245 15.88 7.83 -11.75
CA THR A 245 14.82 7.96 -10.75
C THR A 245 14.12 9.32 -10.77
N SER A 246 14.25 10.07 -11.83
CA SER A 246 13.79 11.46 -11.86
C SER A 246 12.28 11.64 -11.94
N VAL A 247 11.49 10.63 -12.35
CA VAL A 247 10.02 10.74 -12.43
C VAL A 247 9.37 9.78 -11.44
N ASN A 248 9.31 8.50 -11.74
CA ASN A 248 8.82 7.45 -10.85
C ASN A 248 10.00 6.57 -10.45
N TYR A 249 10.02 6.09 -9.21
CA TYR A 249 11.12 5.26 -8.73
C TYR A 249 10.66 4.15 -7.80
N LEU A 250 11.47 3.10 -7.75
CA LEU A 250 11.27 1.91 -6.93
C LEU A 250 12.48 1.72 -6.02
N PHE A 251 12.22 1.39 -4.75
CA PHE A 251 13.21 1.00 -3.76
C PHE A 251 13.06 -0.48 -3.41
N ALA A 252 14.17 -1.20 -3.34
CA ALA A 252 14.27 -2.48 -2.67
C ALA A 252 15.10 -2.29 -1.40
N CYS A 253 14.51 -2.60 -0.27
CA CYS A 253 15.13 -2.51 1.04
C CYS A 253 15.21 -3.90 1.69
N ARG A 254 16.18 -4.07 2.58
CA ARG A 254 16.31 -5.26 3.45
C ARG A 254 16.12 -4.86 4.90
N LYS A 255 15.41 -5.67 5.66
CA LYS A 255 15.50 -5.63 7.12
C LYS A 255 16.73 -6.45 7.51
N PRO A 256 17.68 -5.90 8.29
CA PRO A 256 18.81 -6.67 8.81
C PRO A 256 18.37 -7.93 9.54
N ALA A 257 19.24 -8.96 9.55
CA ALA A 257 19.00 -10.23 10.22
C ALA A 257 19.10 -10.11 11.73
#